data_25cfb2de3efdb68a8c7b008a8aa6942b
#
_entry.id   25cfb2de3efdb68a8c7b008a8aa6942b
#
_cell.length_a   1.000
_cell.length_b   1.000
_cell.length_c   1.000
_cell.angle_alpha   90.00
_cell.angle_beta   90.00
_cell.angle_gamma   90.00
#
_symmetry.space_group_name_H-M   'P 1'
#
loop_
_entity.id
_entity.type
_entity.pdbx_description
1 polymer ?
#
loop_
_entity_poly.entity_id
_entity_poly.type
_entity_poly.pdbx_seq_one_letter_code
_entity_poly.pdbx_strand_id
1 'polypeptide(L)'
;MEKRRVVITGLGTVNPLGNNTADSWAAARAGKCGIGPITQFDTSEFKCKLAGEVKGFDPETVVDKKEARKMARFTLLALGAAAEAIQDSGIDCEAEAENIGVIVSSGIGGLPTIEEQHSRGEEKGMEKVSPYFVPMAIANMAAAQIAIRFGLKGMCTCPVTACAGGTNAVGDAFHRIRDGYEPVMVCGGAESCISPLGIGGFTSMKALS
;
A
#
# COMPACT_ATOMS: atom_id res chain seq x y z
N MET A 1 7.06 29.92 -15.48
CA MET A 1 5.74 29.29 -15.66
C MET A 1 4.86 29.67 -14.48
N GLU A 2 3.61 29.99 -14.71
CA GLU A 2 2.64 30.21 -13.66
C GLU A 2 2.36 28.88 -12.93
N LYS A 3 2.40 28.93 -11.58
CA LYS A 3 2.21 27.72 -10.77
C LYS A 3 0.72 27.34 -10.79
N ARG A 4 0.42 26.07 -11.06
CA ARG A 4 -0.96 25.55 -11.06
C ARG A 4 -1.50 25.44 -9.64
N ARG A 5 -2.79 25.68 -9.49
CA ARG A 5 -3.52 25.34 -8.28
C ARG A 5 -3.74 23.82 -8.25
N VAL A 6 -3.37 23.17 -7.13
CA VAL A 6 -3.54 21.72 -6.92
C VAL A 6 -4.69 21.49 -5.96
N VAL A 7 -5.52 20.52 -6.27
CA VAL A 7 -6.69 20.13 -5.44
C VAL A 7 -6.73 18.61 -5.29
N ILE A 8 -7.33 18.13 -4.21
CA ILE A 8 -7.65 16.73 -4.00
C ILE A 8 -9.04 16.49 -4.59
N THR A 9 -9.18 15.53 -5.48
CA THR A 9 -10.42 15.19 -6.18
C THR A 9 -11.03 13.87 -5.75
N GLY A 10 -10.25 12.98 -5.14
CA GLY A 10 -10.73 11.72 -4.63
C GLY A 10 -9.88 11.19 -3.48
N LEU A 11 -10.53 10.48 -2.58
CA LEU A 11 -9.93 9.85 -1.40
C LEU A 11 -10.24 8.36 -1.38
N GLY A 12 -9.27 7.56 -0.92
CA GLY A 12 -9.46 6.14 -0.71
C GLY A 12 -8.53 5.60 0.37
N THR A 13 -9.04 4.68 1.17
CA THR A 13 -8.25 4.08 2.25
C THR A 13 -8.72 2.67 2.59
N VAL A 14 -7.77 1.83 2.95
CA VAL A 14 -8.00 0.53 3.57
C VAL A 14 -7.09 0.46 4.80
N ASN A 15 -7.68 0.46 5.99
CA ASN A 15 -6.93 0.55 7.24
C ASN A 15 -7.64 -0.21 8.38
N PRO A 16 -7.04 -0.34 9.58
CA PRO A 16 -7.64 -1.06 10.71
C PRO A 16 -8.96 -0.49 11.24
N LEU A 17 -9.34 0.73 10.85
CA LEU A 17 -10.63 1.34 11.25
C LEU A 17 -11.74 1.05 10.24
N GLY A 18 -11.41 0.78 8.96
CA GLY A 18 -12.36 0.52 7.90
C GLY A 18 -11.71 0.22 6.57
N ASN A 19 -12.45 -0.42 5.67
CA ASN A 19 -11.99 -0.81 4.33
C ASN A 19 -12.39 0.20 3.25
N ASN A 20 -12.84 1.38 3.65
CA ASN A 20 -13.14 2.54 2.81
C ASN A 20 -13.04 3.83 3.62
N THR A 21 -13.08 4.96 2.94
CA THR A 21 -12.94 6.30 3.54
C THR A 21 -14.09 6.63 4.49
N ALA A 22 -15.33 6.30 4.13
CA ALA A 22 -16.51 6.64 4.93
C ALA A 22 -16.49 5.92 6.29
N ASP A 23 -16.26 4.61 6.29
CA ASP A 23 -16.19 3.80 7.51
C ASP A 23 -15.00 4.19 8.39
N SER A 24 -13.83 4.42 7.77
CA SER A 24 -12.61 4.83 8.46
C SER A 24 -12.81 6.18 9.16
N TRP A 25 -13.42 7.14 8.46
CA TRP A 25 -13.71 8.46 9.02
C TRP A 25 -14.76 8.42 10.14
N ALA A 26 -15.83 7.64 9.95
CA ALA A 26 -16.85 7.44 10.99
C ALA A 26 -16.24 6.80 12.25
N ALA A 27 -15.38 5.79 12.09
CA ALA A 27 -14.70 5.15 13.19
C ALA A 27 -13.73 6.10 13.91
N ALA A 28 -12.94 6.88 13.15
CA ALA A 28 -12.02 7.87 13.71
C ALA A 28 -12.78 8.96 14.50
N ARG A 29 -13.88 9.50 13.96
CA ARG A 29 -14.74 10.48 14.66
C ARG A 29 -15.37 9.92 15.93
N ALA A 30 -15.67 8.63 15.95
CA ALA A 30 -16.20 7.94 17.12
C ALA A 30 -15.13 7.56 18.16
N GLY A 31 -13.85 7.90 17.93
CA GLY A 31 -12.73 7.56 18.81
C GLY A 31 -12.43 6.06 18.88
N LYS A 32 -12.81 5.28 17.85
CA LYS A 32 -12.52 3.84 17.82
C LYS A 32 -11.03 3.58 17.68
N CYS A 33 -10.52 2.59 18.40
CA CYS A 33 -9.15 2.13 18.28
C CYS A 33 -9.08 0.97 17.28
N GLY A 34 -8.25 1.10 16.26
CA GLY A 34 -7.99 0.02 15.29
C GLY A 34 -6.84 -0.91 15.69
N ILE A 35 -6.18 -0.65 16.83
CA ILE A 35 -5.11 -1.50 17.36
C ILE A 35 -5.72 -2.59 18.24
N GLY A 36 -5.28 -3.82 18.06
CA GLY A 36 -5.73 -4.99 18.81
C GLY A 36 -4.69 -6.11 18.82
N PRO A 37 -5.01 -7.24 19.45
CA PRO A 37 -4.11 -8.39 19.43
C PRO A 37 -3.76 -8.83 18.01
N ILE A 38 -2.48 -9.11 17.78
CA ILE A 38 -2.00 -9.67 16.50
C ILE A 38 -2.60 -11.07 16.33
N THR A 39 -3.18 -11.31 15.14
CA THR A 39 -3.81 -12.60 14.80
C THR A 39 -3.13 -13.31 13.63
N GLN A 40 -2.16 -12.68 12.98
CA GLN A 40 -1.50 -13.20 11.78
C GLN A 40 -0.43 -14.25 12.09
N PHE A 41 0.10 -14.26 13.32
CA PHE A 41 1.09 -15.24 13.80
C PHE A 41 1.05 -15.38 15.32
N ASP A 42 1.68 -16.42 15.88
CA ASP A 42 1.78 -16.61 17.33
C ASP A 42 2.73 -15.57 17.94
N THR A 43 2.20 -14.80 18.89
CA THR A 43 2.93 -13.74 19.58
C THR A 43 3.32 -14.12 21.01
N SER A 44 3.24 -15.38 21.43
CA SER A 44 3.54 -15.83 22.79
C SER A 44 4.92 -15.35 23.25
N GLU A 45 5.93 -15.45 22.40
CA GLU A 45 7.32 -15.09 22.66
C GLU A 45 7.64 -13.61 22.38
N PHE A 46 6.67 -12.81 21.92
CA PHE A 46 6.89 -11.41 21.59
C PHE A 46 6.52 -10.48 22.76
N LYS A 47 7.32 -9.44 22.98
CA LYS A 47 6.99 -8.38 23.95
C LYS A 47 5.82 -7.54 23.47
N CYS A 48 5.81 -7.14 22.20
CA CYS A 48 4.70 -6.45 21.58
C CYS A 48 3.72 -7.46 20.98
N LYS A 49 2.46 -7.41 21.41
CA LYS A 49 1.38 -8.34 20.99
C LYS A 49 0.24 -7.62 20.30
N LEU A 50 0.38 -6.32 20.09
CA LEU A 50 -0.66 -5.47 19.53
C LEU A 50 -0.22 -4.86 18.20
N ALA A 51 -1.14 -4.79 17.24
CA ALA A 51 -0.94 -4.10 15.96
C ALA A 51 -2.26 -3.61 15.37
N GLY A 52 -2.17 -2.72 14.41
CA GLY A 52 -3.29 -2.29 13.59
C GLY A 52 -3.45 -3.20 12.37
N GLU A 53 -4.24 -4.25 12.47
CA GLU A 53 -4.51 -5.19 11.38
C GLU A 53 -5.72 -4.78 10.55
N VAL A 54 -5.60 -4.75 9.24
CA VAL A 54 -6.75 -4.66 8.32
C VAL A 54 -7.53 -5.96 8.36
N LYS A 55 -8.81 -5.87 8.70
CA LYS A 55 -9.74 -7.00 8.82
C LYS A 55 -10.84 -6.93 7.76
N GLY A 56 -11.22 -8.08 7.21
CA GLY A 56 -12.37 -8.18 6.29
C GLY A 56 -12.17 -7.51 4.92
N PHE A 57 -10.98 -7.10 4.57
CA PHE A 57 -10.70 -6.62 3.21
C PHE A 57 -10.62 -7.79 2.25
N ASP A 58 -11.52 -7.79 1.26
CA ASP A 58 -11.55 -8.76 0.17
C ASP A 58 -10.85 -8.20 -1.07
N PRO A 59 -9.68 -8.72 -1.45
CA PRO A 59 -8.98 -8.27 -2.65
C PRO A 59 -9.72 -8.59 -3.95
N GLU A 60 -10.67 -9.53 -3.96
CA GLU A 60 -11.46 -9.87 -5.14
C GLU A 60 -12.42 -8.73 -5.57
N THR A 61 -12.60 -7.71 -4.71
CA THR A 61 -13.30 -6.48 -5.08
C THR A 61 -12.53 -5.61 -6.10
N VAL A 62 -11.21 -5.79 -6.21
CA VAL A 62 -10.35 -4.95 -7.07
C VAL A 62 -9.57 -5.74 -8.13
N VAL A 63 -9.26 -7.01 -7.87
CA VAL A 63 -8.58 -7.91 -8.81
C VAL A 63 -9.17 -9.31 -8.72
N ASP A 64 -9.10 -10.10 -9.78
CA ASP A 64 -9.51 -11.49 -9.70
C ASP A 64 -8.60 -12.31 -8.77
N LYS A 65 -9.12 -13.42 -8.26
CA LYS A 65 -8.44 -14.31 -7.32
C LYS A 65 -7.09 -14.84 -7.82
N LYS A 66 -6.95 -15.04 -9.13
CA LYS A 66 -5.73 -15.55 -9.74
C LYS A 66 -4.63 -14.49 -9.73
N GLU A 67 -4.98 -13.24 -10.04
CA GLU A 67 -4.07 -12.12 -9.99
C GLU A 67 -3.72 -11.75 -8.52
N ALA A 68 -4.69 -11.77 -7.60
CA ALA A 68 -4.45 -11.51 -6.19
C ALA A 68 -3.35 -12.41 -5.59
N ARG A 69 -3.27 -13.67 -6.01
CA ARG A 69 -2.24 -14.64 -5.56
C ARG A 69 -0.83 -14.31 -6.03
N LYS A 70 -0.67 -13.39 -7.00
CA LYS A 70 0.62 -12.96 -7.52
C LYS A 70 1.10 -11.65 -6.90
N MET A 71 0.34 -11.10 -5.95
CA MET A 71 0.60 -9.81 -5.31
C MET A 71 0.78 -9.95 -3.81
N ALA A 72 1.69 -9.17 -3.23
CA ALA A 72 1.81 -9.07 -1.80
C ALA A 72 0.65 -8.25 -1.20
N ARG A 73 0.38 -8.45 0.09
CA ARG A 73 -0.74 -7.80 0.77
C ARG A 73 -0.69 -6.28 0.70
N PHE A 74 0.48 -5.66 0.87
CA PHE A 74 0.59 -4.19 0.77
C PHE A 74 0.14 -3.66 -0.60
N THR A 75 0.44 -4.40 -1.68
CA THR A 75 0.00 -4.06 -3.03
C THR A 75 -1.53 -4.16 -3.16
N LEU A 76 -2.13 -5.21 -2.60
CA LEU A 76 -3.59 -5.40 -2.62
C LEU A 76 -4.32 -4.31 -1.82
N LEU A 77 -3.79 -3.91 -0.66
CA LEU A 77 -4.33 -2.80 0.12
C LEU A 77 -4.22 -1.46 -0.64
N ALA A 78 -3.08 -1.22 -1.30
CA ALA A 78 -2.88 -0.05 -2.16
C ALA A 78 -3.88 0.00 -3.32
N LEU A 79 -4.12 -1.14 -3.98
CA LEU A 79 -5.10 -1.25 -5.06
C LEU A 79 -6.53 -0.97 -4.57
N GLY A 80 -6.91 -1.49 -3.39
CA GLY A 80 -8.21 -1.19 -2.78
C GLY A 80 -8.42 0.29 -2.54
N ALA A 81 -7.45 0.94 -1.91
CA ALA A 81 -7.50 2.39 -1.66
C ALA A 81 -7.47 3.20 -2.96
N ALA A 82 -6.63 2.83 -3.93
CA ALA A 82 -6.57 3.53 -5.22
C ALA A 82 -7.87 3.40 -6.03
N ALA A 83 -8.51 2.22 -6.01
CA ALA A 83 -9.79 2.01 -6.68
C ALA A 83 -10.88 2.95 -6.13
N GLU A 84 -10.97 3.08 -4.79
CA GLU A 84 -11.89 4.00 -4.15
C GLU A 84 -11.58 5.46 -4.52
N ALA A 85 -10.31 5.88 -4.43
CA ALA A 85 -9.90 7.26 -4.75
C ALA A 85 -10.19 7.63 -6.22
N ILE A 86 -9.92 6.74 -7.16
CA ILE A 86 -10.20 6.93 -8.58
C ILE A 86 -11.72 7.02 -8.81
N GLN A 87 -12.49 6.15 -8.19
CA GLN A 87 -13.96 6.20 -8.28
C GLN A 87 -14.52 7.49 -7.69
N ASP A 88 -14.05 7.91 -6.51
CA ASP A 88 -14.48 9.14 -5.84
C ASP A 88 -14.14 10.39 -6.66
N SER A 89 -12.99 10.38 -7.35
CA SER A 89 -12.58 11.50 -8.21
C SER A 89 -13.44 11.68 -9.47
N GLY A 90 -14.10 10.62 -9.91
CA GLY A 90 -14.86 10.60 -11.18
C GLY A 90 -14.00 10.70 -12.44
N ILE A 91 -12.68 10.53 -12.34
CA ILE A 91 -11.78 10.63 -13.50
C ILE A 91 -11.94 9.44 -14.46
N ASP A 92 -11.97 9.74 -15.75
CA ASP A 92 -11.91 8.74 -16.81
C ASP A 92 -10.44 8.33 -17.06
N CYS A 93 -10.03 7.20 -16.47
CA CYS A 93 -8.67 6.70 -16.60
C CYS A 93 -8.31 6.28 -18.03
N GLU A 94 -9.27 5.89 -18.86
CA GLU A 94 -9.00 5.49 -20.25
C GLU A 94 -8.76 6.74 -21.12
N ALA A 95 -9.62 7.73 -21.01
CA ALA A 95 -9.49 8.99 -21.77
C ALA A 95 -8.25 9.79 -21.34
N GLU A 96 -7.89 9.76 -20.05
CA GLU A 96 -6.80 10.57 -19.47
C GLU A 96 -5.52 9.77 -19.20
N ALA A 97 -5.41 8.54 -19.70
CA ALA A 97 -4.34 7.59 -19.36
C ALA A 97 -2.92 8.18 -19.40
N GLU A 98 -2.58 8.93 -20.45
CA GLU A 98 -1.26 9.54 -20.66
C GLU A 98 -0.97 10.71 -19.67
N ASN A 99 -2.02 11.27 -19.07
CA ASN A 99 -1.98 12.43 -18.19
C ASN A 99 -1.97 12.07 -16.69
N ILE A 100 -2.15 10.78 -16.35
CA ILE A 100 -2.25 10.34 -14.96
C ILE A 100 -0.97 9.61 -14.55
N GLY A 101 -0.24 10.20 -13.59
CA GLY A 101 0.90 9.55 -12.95
C GLY A 101 0.53 8.87 -11.64
N VAL A 102 1.43 8.03 -11.13
CA VAL A 102 1.28 7.27 -9.88
C VAL A 102 2.53 7.44 -9.01
N ILE A 103 2.35 7.92 -7.79
CA ILE A 103 3.41 7.99 -6.77
C ILE A 103 2.89 7.33 -5.50
N VAL A 104 3.25 6.08 -5.28
CA VAL A 104 2.83 5.34 -4.07
C VAL A 104 4.04 4.75 -3.37
N SER A 105 4.22 5.14 -2.12
CA SER A 105 5.32 4.71 -1.26
C SER A 105 5.01 3.41 -0.51
N SER A 106 6.04 2.63 -0.26
CA SER A 106 6.07 1.60 0.79
C SER A 106 7.43 1.64 1.47
N GLY A 107 7.48 1.49 2.78
CA GLY A 107 8.74 1.52 3.54
C GLY A 107 9.55 0.24 3.38
N ILE A 108 8.89 -0.92 3.42
CA ILE A 108 9.55 -2.24 3.40
C ILE A 108 9.06 -3.09 2.23
N GLY A 109 7.89 -2.81 1.67
CA GLY A 109 7.30 -3.62 0.62
C GLY A 109 6.78 -4.96 1.14
N GLY A 110 7.10 -6.04 0.44
CA GLY A 110 6.58 -7.38 0.69
C GLY A 110 7.31 -8.16 1.78
N LEU A 111 7.62 -7.57 2.93
CA LEU A 111 8.35 -8.24 4.01
C LEU A 111 7.77 -9.62 4.41
N PRO A 112 6.46 -9.79 4.64
CA PRO A 112 5.89 -11.10 4.93
C PRO A 112 6.11 -12.13 3.81
N THR A 113 6.10 -11.66 2.55
CA THR A 113 6.44 -12.52 1.40
C THR A 113 7.89 -12.95 1.41
N ILE A 114 8.81 -12.05 1.80
CA ILE A 114 10.25 -12.39 1.92
C ILE A 114 10.44 -13.47 2.97
N GLU A 115 9.81 -13.33 4.15
CA GLU A 115 9.89 -14.33 5.22
C GLU A 115 9.35 -15.69 4.78
N GLU A 116 8.15 -15.70 4.20
CA GLU A 116 7.51 -16.93 3.72
C GLU A 116 8.34 -17.64 2.65
N GLN A 117 8.81 -16.89 1.66
CA GLN A 117 9.59 -17.49 0.57
C GLN A 117 10.99 -17.87 0.99
N HIS A 118 11.60 -17.18 1.96
CA HIS A 118 12.86 -17.63 2.58
C HIS A 118 12.67 -18.97 3.29
N SER A 119 11.68 -19.10 4.16
CA SER A 119 11.39 -20.36 4.87
C SER A 119 11.10 -21.50 3.89
N ARG A 120 10.33 -21.24 2.83
CA ARG A 120 10.09 -22.21 1.77
C ARG A 120 11.37 -22.62 1.05
N GLY A 121 12.27 -21.66 0.79
CA GLY A 121 13.57 -21.93 0.17
C GLY A 121 14.48 -22.79 1.03
N GLU A 122 14.52 -22.52 2.35
CA GLU A 122 15.26 -23.35 3.32
C GLU A 122 14.75 -24.81 3.34
N GLU A 123 13.44 -25.00 3.33
CA GLU A 123 12.83 -26.34 3.39
C GLU A 123 12.94 -27.12 2.07
N LYS A 124 12.77 -26.46 0.92
CA LYS A 124 12.58 -27.11 -0.39
C LYS A 124 13.66 -26.83 -1.41
N GLY A 125 14.62 -25.95 -1.08
CA GLY A 125 15.65 -25.44 -1.97
C GLY A 125 15.29 -24.05 -2.52
N MET A 126 16.28 -23.16 -2.61
CA MET A 126 16.10 -21.73 -2.97
C MET A 126 15.49 -21.53 -4.38
N GLU A 127 15.67 -22.47 -5.30
CA GLU A 127 15.05 -22.41 -6.63
C GLU A 127 13.57 -22.81 -6.65
N LYS A 128 13.00 -23.19 -5.49
CA LYS A 128 11.57 -23.56 -5.33
C LYS A 128 10.71 -22.41 -4.77
N VAL A 129 11.27 -21.23 -4.59
CA VAL A 129 10.50 -20.03 -4.27
C VAL A 129 9.50 -19.68 -5.39
N SER A 130 8.51 -18.87 -5.05
CA SER A 130 7.49 -18.45 -6.03
C SER A 130 8.14 -17.75 -7.23
N PRO A 131 7.71 -18.01 -8.48
CA PRO A 131 8.16 -17.24 -9.65
C PRO A 131 7.72 -15.77 -9.56
N TYR A 132 6.77 -15.44 -8.70
CA TYR A 132 6.31 -14.08 -8.42
C TYR A 132 7.01 -13.45 -7.22
N PHE A 133 8.00 -14.13 -6.60
CA PHE A 133 8.69 -13.65 -5.40
C PHE A 133 9.23 -12.23 -5.57
N VAL A 134 9.98 -11.97 -6.61
CA VAL A 134 10.60 -10.64 -6.83
C VAL A 134 9.53 -9.54 -6.97
N PRO A 135 8.53 -9.65 -7.88
CA PRO A 135 7.48 -8.63 -7.95
C PRO A 135 6.63 -8.52 -6.67
N MET A 136 6.50 -9.56 -5.86
CA MET A 136 5.79 -9.48 -4.59
C MET A 136 6.63 -8.80 -3.50
N ALA A 137 7.96 -8.86 -3.58
CA ALA A 137 8.86 -8.35 -2.56
C ALA A 137 9.17 -6.84 -2.70
N ILE A 138 9.33 -6.34 -3.93
CA ILE A 138 9.83 -4.98 -4.17
C ILE A 138 8.78 -3.90 -3.91
N ALA A 139 9.22 -2.82 -3.23
CA ALA A 139 8.34 -1.78 -2.69
C ALA A 139 7.57 -0.98 -3.76
N ASN A 140 8.12 -0.82 -4.98
CA ASN A 140 7.49 -0.05 -6.04
C ASN A 140 6.30 -0.77 -6.71
N MET A 141 6.04 -2.03 -6.37
CA MET A 141 4.95 -2.78 -7.02
C MET A 141 3.55 -2.31 -6.64
N ALA A 142 3.37 -1.62 -5.51
CA ALA A 142 2.10 -0.95 -5.24
C ALA A 142 1.78 0.10 -6.30
N ALA A 143 2.72 0.99 -6.60
CA ALA A 143 2.56 2.00 -7.65
C ALA A 143 2.40 1.36 -9.04
N ALA A 144 3.25 0.38 -9.36
CA ALA A 144 3.23 -0.30 -10.66
C ALA A 144 1.91 -1.06 -10.90
N GLN A 145 1.39 -1.77 -9.90
CA GLN A 145 0.13 -2.50 -10.05
C GLN A 145 -1.10 -1.57 -10.17
N ILE A 146 -1.08 -0.41 -9.51
CA ILE A 146 -2.10 0.62 -9.72
C ILE A 146 -2.04 1.12 -11.17
N ALA A 147 -0.84 1.47 -11.66
CA ALA A 147 -0.69 1.92 -13.04
C ALA A 147 -1.17 0.86 -14.06
N ILE A 148 -0.80 -0.41 -13.87
CA ILE A 148 -1.23 -1.52 -14.72
C ILE A 148 -2.74 -1.72 -14.67
N ARG A 149 -3.32 -1.75 -13.45
CA ARG A 149 -4.74 -2.06 -13.24
C ARG A 149 -5.67 -1.03 -13.88
N PHE A 150 -5.29 0.24 -13.83
CA PHE A 150 -6.09 1.36 -14.34
C PHE A 150 -5.59 1.91 -15.67
N GLY A 151 -4.58 1.28 -16.29
CA GLY A 151 -4.04 1.67 -17.59
C GLY A 151 -3.32 3.04 -17.60
N LEU A 152 -2.81 3.50 -16.44
CA LEU A 152 -2.20 4.81 -16.28
C LEU A 152 -0.78 4.82 -16.87
N LYS A 153 -0.46 5.82 -17.69
CA LYS A 153 0.75 5.86 -18.49
C LYS A 153 1.67 7.04 -18.19
N GLY A 154 1.28 7.91 -17.25
CA GLY A 154 2.14 8.96 -16.74
C GLY A 154 3.29 8.41 -15.88
N MET A 155 4.01 9.28 -15.19
CA MET A 155 5.10 8.88 -14.29
C MET A 155 4.64 7.84 -13.26
N CYS A 156 5.41 6.77 -13.09
CA CYS A 156 5.16 5.76 -12.05
C CYS A 156 6.40 5.58 -11.17
N THR A 157 6.30 5.89 -9.86
CA THR A 157 7.44 5.82 -8.95
C THR A 157 7.02 5.52 -7.51
N CYS A 158 8.00 5.12 -6.71
CA CYS A 158 7.84 4.81 -5.29
C CYS A 158 8.98 5.49 -4.50
N PRO A 159 8.77 6.64 -3.89
CA PRO A 159 9.73 7.19 -2.93
C PRO A 159 9.76 6.30 -1.70
N VAL A 160 10.97 6.00 -1.19
CA VAL A 160 11.15 5.20 0.02
C VAL A 160 11.76 6.08 1.10
N THR A 161 10.93 6.69 1.90
CA THR A 161 11.29 7.57 3.01
C THR A 161 10.74 7.06 4.35
N ALA A 162 10.80 5.74 4.54
CA ALA A 162 10.30 5.01 5.71
C ALA A 162 8.85 5.41 6.04
N CYS A 163 8.54 5.66 7.32
CA CYS A 163 7.19 6.01 7.80
C CYS A 163 6.62 7.30 7.20
N ALA A 164 7.46 8.19 6.67
CA ALA A 164 7.04 9.42 6.02
C ALA A 164 6.67 9.23 4.53
N GLY A 165 6.82 8.02 4.00
CA GLY A 165 6.70 7.73 2.57
C GLY A 165 5.38 8.17 1.94
N GLY A 166 4.25 7.88 2.59
CA GLY A 166 2.94 8.30 2.11
C GLY A 166 2.79 9.82 2.01
N THR A 167 3.24 10.56 3.03
CA THR A 167 3.25 12.03 3.03
C THR A 167 4.20 12.58 1.98
N ASN A 168 5.38 11.96 1.81
CA ASN A 168 6.35 12.32 0.78
C ASN A 168 5.72 12.17 -0.63
N ALA A 169 5.06 11.04 -0.88
CA ALA A 169 4.38 10.79 -2.16
C ALA A 169 3.32 11.86 -2.49
N VAL A 170 2.55 12.30 -1.49
CA VAL A 170 1.59 13.40 -1.66
C VAL A 170 2.31 14.72 -1.97
N GLY A 171 3.42 15.01 -1.28
CA GLY A 171 4.24 16.20 -1.53
C GLY A 171 4.85 16.21 -2.94
N ASP A 172 5.39 15.09 -3.38
CA ASP A 172 5.96 14.95 -4.73
C ASP A 172 4.88 15.11 -5.80
N ALA A 173 3.71 14.49 -5.62
CA ALA A 173 2.55 14.64 -6.50
C ALA A 173 2.10 16.09 -6.59
N PHE A 174 2.02 16.79 -5.45
CA PHE A 174 1.71 18.22 -5.41
C PHE A 174 2.69 19.04 -6.25
N HIS A 175 4.00 18.81 -6.08
CA HIS A 175 5.03 19.51 -6.85
C HIS A 175 4.93 19.22 -8.34
N ARG A 176 4.70 17.97 -8.72
CA ARG A 176 4.57 17.57 -10.13
C ARG A 176 3.40 18.27 -10.83
N ILE A 177 2.22 18.31 -10.19
CA ILE A 177 1.05 19.00 -10.74
C ILE A 177 1.28 20.52 -10.76
N ARG A 178 1.74 21.10 -9.64
CA ARG A 178 1.98 22.53 -9.51
C ARG A 178 2.93 23.06 -10.58
N ASP A 179 4.00 22.32 -10.82
CA ASP A 179 5.08 22.75 -11.72
C ASP A 179 4.82 22.32 -13.19
N GLY A 180 3.68 21.66 -13.45
CA GLY A 180 3.15 21.41 -14.80
C GLY A 180 3.68 20.17 -15.50
N TYR A 181 4.27 19.21 -14.76
CA TYR A 181 4.75 17.96 -15.34
C TYR A 181 3.59 17.00 -15.66
N GLU A 182 2.74 16.68 -14.69
CA GLU A 182 1.50 15.94 -14.91
C GLU A 182 0.29 16.77 -14.45
N PRO A 183 -0.86 16.66 -15.12
CA PRO A 183 -2.08 17.32 -14.67
C PRO A 183 -2.78 16.56 -13.54
N VAL A 184 -2.59 15.24 -13.43
CA VAL A 184 -3.23 14.37 -12.45
C VAL A 184 -2.23 13.36 -11.86
N MET A 185 -2.35 13.12 -10.56
CA MET A 185 -1.52 12.13 -9.86
C MET A 185 -2.36 11.30 -8.88
N VAL A 186 -2.25 9.99 -8.97
CA VAL A 186 -2.65 9.07 -7.90
C VAL A 186 -1.47 8.96 -6.94
N CYS A 187 -1.66 9.30 -5.66
CA CYS A 187 -0.56 9.33 -4.70
C CYS A 187 -0.96 8.84 -3.31
N GLY A 188 -0.01 8.30 -2.58
CA GLY A 188 -0.22 7.82 -1.22
C GLY A 188 0.86 6.87 -0.74
N GLY A 189 0.50 5.99 0.21
CA GLY A 189 1.39 4.96 0.72
C GLY A 189 0.65 3.73 1.20
N ALA A 190 1.32 2.59 1.19
CA ALA A 190 0.79 1.33 1.69
C ALA A 190 1.87 0.51 2.39
N GLU A 191 1.51 -0.14 3.48
CA GLU A 191 2.40 -1.02 4.23
C GLU A 191 1.66 -2.23 4.76
N SER A 192 2.36 -3.37 4.87
CA SER A 192 1.81 -4.61 5.40
C SER A 192 2.93 -5.45 6.04
N CYS A 193 3.58 -4.92 7.08
CA CYS A 193 4.74 -5.55 7.72
C CYS A 193 4.44 -6.16 9.10
N ILE A 194 3.18 -6.53 9.38
CA ILE A 194 2.81 -7.27 10.60
C ILE A 194 3.18 -8.74 10.39
N SER A 195 4.41 -9.06 10.71
CA SER A 195 5.02 -10.38 10.58
C SER A 195 6.03 -10.61 11.71
N PRO A 196 6.49 -11.83 11.96
CA PRO A 196 7.50 -12.12 12.98
C PRO A 196 8.76 -11.24 12.83
N LEU A 197 9.32 -11.14 11.63
CA LEU A 197 10.50 -10.32 11.38
C LEU A 197 10.21 -8.82 11.50
N GLY A 198 9.05 -8.36 11.01
CA GLY A 198 8.62 -6.97 11.12
C GLY A 198 8.45 -6.54 12.58
N ILE A 199 7.65 -7.26 13.35
CA ILE A 199 7.44 -6.97 14.77
C ILE A 199 8.73 -7.18 15.58
N GLY A 200 9.50 -8.23 15.30
CA GLY A 200 10.79 -8.49 15.93
C GLY A 200 11.81 -7.38 15.69
N GLY A 201 11.92 -6.92 14.44
CA GLY A 201 12.83 -5.83 14.06
C GLY A 201 12.50 -4.52 14.78
N PHE A 202 11.23 -4.09 14.75
CA PHE A 202 10.80 -2.88 15.45
C PHE A 202 10.90 -3.00 16.97
N THR A 203 10.65 -4.19 17.54
CA THR A 203 10.86 -4.45 18.97
C THR A 203 12.34 -4.34 19.36
N SER A 204 13.24 -4.93 18.54
CA SER A 204 14.71 -4.83 18.76
C SER A 204 15.20 -3.40 18.77
N MET A 205 14.64 -2.53 17.92
CA MET A 205 14.94 -1.11 17.87
C MET A 205 14.35 -0.34 19.06
N LYS A 206 13.55 -0.97 19.92
CA LYS A 206 12.77 -0.34 20.99
C LYS A 206 11.82 0.75 20.47
N ALA A 207 11.31 0.56 19.26
CA ALA A 207 10.40 1.50 18.61
C ALA A 207 8.92 1.21 18.90
N LEU A 208 8.62 0.06 19.51
CA LEU A 208 7.27 -0.34 19.91
C LEU A 208 7.09 -0.21 21.42
N SER A 209 5.88 0.21 21.84
CA SER A 209 5.46 0.36 23.24
C SER A 209 4.53 -0.77 23.66
#